data_c5554091041961a876a888658f4fcf7c
#
_entry.id   c5554091041961a876a888658f4fcf7c
#
_cell.length_a   1.000
_cell.length_b   1.000
_cell.length_c   1.000
_cell.angle_alpha   90.00
_cell.angle_beta   90.00
_cell.angle_gamma   90.00
#
_symmetry.space_group_name_H-M   'P 1'
#
loop_
_entity.id
_entity.type
_entity.pdbx_description
1 polymer ?
#
loop_
_entity_poly.entity_id
_entity_poly.type
_entity_poly.pdbx_seq_one_letter_code
_entity_poly.pdbx_strand_id
1 'polypeptide(L)'
;MTFSFSAQKRGKEDVVALRAEHKLPGVLYGPEIKPVSIMADQRIFEKLYNSAGEASLIDLTVDDGKPAKVLIQDVQYDPVKRVMTHFDLRQINMNKEMEVMVELNFVGEAPAVKALGGTLVKPAEGLNIRCLPKDLISEITVDLNVLKTFEDIIRLKDLAVPAGLKLLDNPEMAIAKVQAPLTEDQLKAMEEEGKKGVEAVEKVEKKVKEPDSASDEATPGKGEEVKKEEKKKE
;
A
#
# COMPACT_ATOMS: atom_id res chain seq x y z
N MET A 1 22.49 1.02 -11.05
CA MET A 1 23.30 1.38 -9.86
C MET A 1 23.10 0.28 -8.83
N THR A 2 24.15 -0.14 -8.12
CA THR A 2 24.03 -1.13 -7.06
C THR A 2 24.05 -0.40 -5.72
N PHE A 3 23.02 -0.59 -4.93
CA PHE A 3 22.93 -0.05 -3.58
C PHE A 3 23.44 -1.08 -2.58
N SER A 4 24.19 -0.66 -1.58
CA SER A 4 24.68 -1.54 -0.50
C SER A 4 24.07 -1.10 0.82
N PHE A 5 23.65 -2.08 1.62
CA PHE A 5 22.99 -1.82 2.90
C PHE A 5 23.46 -2.84 3.94
N SER A 6 23.69 -2.37 5.16
CA SER A 6 24.06 -3.25 6.28
C SER A 6 22.95 -3.23 7.33
N ALA A 7 22.57 -4.42 7.80
CA ALA A 7 21.61 -4.61 8.87
C ALA A 7 22.17 -5.58 9.91
N GLN A 8 21.66 -5.48 11.13
CA GLN A 8 22.01 -6.37 12.23
C GLN A 8 20.89 -7.36 12.47
N LYS A 9 21.24 -8.56 12.88
CA LYS A 9 20.26 -9.56 13.28
C LYS A 9 19.62 -9.15 14.60
N ARG A 10 18.28 -9.10 14.62
CA ARG A 10 17.53 -8.80 15.83
C ARG A 10 17.21 -10.06 16.63
N GLY A 11 17.43 -10.00 17.94
CA GLY A 11 17.02 -11.03 18.89
C GLY A 11 15.55 -10.88 19.33
N LYS A 12 15.30 -11.11 20.60
CA LYS A 12 13.97 -10.92 21.26
C LYS A 12 13.82 -9.52 21.86
N GLU A 13 14.43 -8.53 21.26
CA GLU A 13 14.39 -7.15 21.74
C GLU A 13 12.99 -6.54 21.55
N ASP A 14 12.61 -5.65 22.47
CA ASP A 14 11.35 -4.95 22.37
C ASP A 14 11.34 -3.96 21.20
N VAL A 15 10.40 -4.13 20.29
CA VAL A 15 10.23 -3.32 19.09
C VAL A 15 9.96 -1.85 19.43
N VAL A 16 9.28 -1.59 20.55
CA VAL A 16 8.96 -0.22 20.98
C VAL A 16 10.23 0.50 21.44
N ALA A 17 11.09 -0.17 22.19
CA ALA A 17 12.37 0.37 22.63
C ALA A 17 13.30 0.66 21.44
N LEU A 18 13.39 -0.25 20.46
CA LEU A 18 14.19 -0.07 19.26
C LEU A 18 13.77 1.18 18.46
N ARG A 19 12.46 1.37 18.28
CA ARG A 19 11.95 2.58 17.59
C ARG A 19 12.25 3.86 18.34
N ALA A 20 12.28 3.83 19.68
CA ALA A 20 12.68 4.98 20.49
C ALA A 20 14.17 5.31 20.32
N GLU A 21 15.02 4.32 20.02
CA GLU A 21 16.44 4.47 19.69
C GLU A 21 16.71 4.78 18.22
N HIS A 22 15.69 5.10 17.43
CA HIS A 22 15.80 5.32 15.98
C HIS A 22 16.33 4.10 15.19
N LYS A 23 16.11 2.91 15.71
CA LYS A 23 16.36 1.66 15.01
C LYS A 23 15.06 1.15 14.39
N LEU A 24 15.12 0.85 13.11
CA LEU A 24 13.98 0.35 12.34
C LEU A 24 14.00 -1.18 12.36
N PRO A 25 12.98 -1.85 12.89
CA PRO A 25 12.84 -3.29 12.79
C PRO A 25 12.40 -3.70 11.40
N GLY A 26 12.86 -4.84 10.93
CA GLY A 26 12.49 -5.41 9.66
C GLY A 26 12.59 -6.93 9.64
N VAL A 27 12.17 -7.51 8.53
CA VAL A 27 12.25 -8.95 8.27
C VAL A 27 12.88 -9.20 6.91
N LEU A 28 13.84 -10.13 6.90
CA LEU A 28 14.42 -10.66 5.68
C LEU A 28 13.85 -12.06 5.43
N TYR A 29 13.24 -12.27 4.28
CA TYR A 29 12.72 -13.57 3.86
C TYR A 29 12.99 -13.84 2.38
N GLY A 30 12.81 -15.08 1.95
CA GLY A 30 13.01 -15.45 0.56
C GLY A 30 12.92 -16.94 0.33
N PRO A 31 13.01 -17.38 -0.94
CA PRO A 31 12.84 -18.78 -1.31
C PRO A 31 13.94 -19.70 -0.77
N GLU A 32 15.11 -19.16 -0.46
CA GLU A 32 16.29 -19.96 -0.07
C GLU A 32 16.69 -19.79 1.40
N ILE A 33 16.04 -18.87 2.13
CA ILE A 33 16.34 -18.58 3.53
C ILE A 33 15.08 -18.65 4.40
N LYS A 34 15.26 -19.04 5.65
CA LYS A 34 14.23 -18.90 6.67
C LYS A 34 14.07 -17.43 7.03
N PRO A 35 12.86 -16.96 7.36
CA PRO A 35 12.66 -15.58 7.80
C PRO A 35 13.59 -15.24 8.97
N VAL A 36 14.30 -14.14 8.84
CA VAL A 36 15.23 -13.62 9.85
C VAL A 36 14.78 -12.23 10.24
N SER A 37 14.60 -12.01 11.54
CA SER A 37 14.34 -10.67 12.06
C SER A 37 15.64 -9.87 12.04
N ILE A 38 15.59 -8.68 11.47
CA ILE A 38 16.71 -7.77 11.32
C ILE A 38 16.36 -6.40 11.90
N MET A 39 17.35 -5.58 12.12
CA MET A 39 17.21 -4.17 12.49
C MET A 39 18.26 -3.34 11.78
N ALA A 40 17.92 -2.09 11.52
CA ALA A 40 18.81 -1.14 10.86
C ALA A 40 18.63 0.26 11.43
N ASP A 41 19.59 1.14 11.17
CA ASP A 41 19.44 2.57 11.47
C ASP A 41 18.39 3.19 10.56
N GLN A 42 17.38 3.84 11.15
CA GLN A 42 16.27 4.43 10.43
C GLN A 42 16.72 5.46 9.40
N ARG A 43 17.68 6.33 9.74
CA ARG A 43 18.15 7.40 8.85
C ARG A 43 18.90 6.86 7.64
N ILE A 44 19.65 5.77 7.84
CA ILE A 44 20.39 5.12 6.75
C ILE A 44 19.41 4.45 5.80
N PHE A 45 18.42 3.75 6.36
CA PHE A 45 17.39 3.09 5.55
C PHE A 45 16.52 4.09 4.77
N GLU A 46 16.12 5.21 5.40
CA GLU A 46 15.33 6.25 4.76
C GLU A 46 16.07 6.87 3.55
N LYS A 47 17.37 7.17 3.70
CA LYS A 47 18.19 7.64 2.58
C LYS A 47 18.30 6.63 1.45
N LEU A 48 18.48 5.35 1.82
CA LEU A 48 18.53 4.26 0.85
C LEU A 48 17.19 4.16 0.09
N TYR A 49 16.06 4.14 0.80
CA TYR A 49 14.73 4.04 0.21
C TYR A 49 14.43 5.21 -0.73
N ASN A 50 14.73 6.44 -0.31
CA ASN A 50 14.54 7.63 -1.15
C ASN A 50 15.41 7.65 -2.40
N SER A 51 16.54 6.93 -2.40
CA SER A 51 17.44 6.87 -3.55
C SER A 51 17.21 5.66 -4.45
N ALA A 52 16.79 4.55 -3.88
CA ALA A 52 16.62 3.27 -4.56
C ALA A 52 15.17 3.03 -5.00
N GLY A 53 14.18 3.52 -4.24
CA GLY A 53 12.77 3.15 -4.43
C GLY A 53 12.51 1.68 -4.08
N GLU A 54 11.30 1.22 -4.36
CA GLU A 54 10.88 -0.18 -4.10
C GLU A 54 11.44 -1.16 -5.14
N ALA A 55 11.57 -0.71 -6.39
CA ALA A 55 11.98 -1.54 -7.51
C ALA A 55 13.49 -1.53 -7.77
N SER A 56 14.34 -1.54 -6.73
CA SER A 56 15.79 -1.56 -6.89
C SER A 56 16.44 -2.72 -6.16
N LEU A 57 17.48 -3.29 -6.79
CA LEU A 57 18.30 -4.34 -6.20
C LEU A 57 19.29 -3.77 -5.19
N ILE A 58 19.27 -4.33 -3.99
CA ILE A 58 20.14 -3.94 -2.88
C ILE A 58 21.01 -5.11 -2.48
N ASP A 59 22.30 -4.87 -2.30
CA ASP A 59 23.22 -5.82 -1.72
C ASP A 59 23.18 -5.67 -0.19
N LEU A 60 22.44 -6.56 0.47
CA LEU A 60 22.28 -6.59 1.93
C LEU A 60 23.37 -7.43 2.58
N THR A 61 24.03 -6.85 3.56
CA THR A 61 24.93 -7.56 4.47
C THR A 61 24.30 -7.61 5.85
N VAL A 62 24.02 -8.81 6.36
CA VAL A 62 23.48 -9.00 7.72
C VAL A 62 24.65 -9.39 8.62
N ASP A 63 24.93 -8.58 9.64
CA ASP A 63 26.14 -8.67 10.47
C ASP A 63 27.39 -8.72 9.58
N ASP A 64 28.28 -9.68 9.80
CA ASP A 64 29.46 -9.93 8.98
C ASP A 64 29.24 -11.07 7.96
N GLY A 65 28.00 -11.30 7.57
CA GLY A 65 27.62 -12.38 6.65
C GLY A 65 27.96 -12.10 5.19
N LYS A 66 27.64 -13.06 4.33
CA LYS A 66 27.79 -12.89 2.87
C LYS A 66 26.71 -11.90 2.37
N PRO A 67 27.06 -11.00 1.44
CA PRO A 67 26.07 -10.12 0.84
C PRO A 67 25.00 -10.91 0.08
N ALA A 68 23.75 -10.63 0.34
CA ALA A 68 22.60 -11.21 -0.33
C ALA A 68 21.90 -10.14 -1.16
N LYS A 69 21.46 -10.51 -2.37
CA LYS A 69 20.65 -9.59 -3.21
C LYS A 69 19.21 -9.62 -2.74
N VAL A 70 18.72 -8.45 -2.37
CA VAL A 70 17.37 -8.26 -1.83
C VAL A 70 16.65 -7.14 -2.56
N LEU A 71 15.33 -7.18 -2.47
CA LEU A 71 14.42 -6.12 -2.89
C LEU A 71 13.65 -5.63 -1.67
N ILE A 72 13.33 -4.35 -1.62
CA ILE A 72 12.37 -3.81 -0.66
C ILE A 72 10.99 -4.23 -1.14
N GLN A 73 10.27 -5.02 -0.32
CA GLN A 73 8.95 -5.53 -0.67
C GLN A 73 7.85 -4.63 -0.14
N ASP A 74 8.03 -4.09 1.05
CA ASP A 74 7.06 -3.21 1.70
C ASP A 74 7.75 -2.35 2.77
N VAL A 75 7.24 -1.14 2.96
CA VAL A 75 7.67 -0.21 4.01
C VAL A 75 6.45 0.36 4.71
N GLN A 76 6.31 0.09 5.98
CA GLN A 76 5.21 0.57 6.79
C GLN A 76 5.54 1.92 7.42
N TYR A 77 4.57 2.83 7.39
CA TYR A 77 4.65 4.16 7.98
C TYR A 77 3.66 4.35 9.10
N ASP A 78 4.05 5.15 10.09
CA ASP A 78 3.12 5.70 11.06
C ASP A 78 2.28 6.80 10.37
N PRO A 79 0.95 6.68 10.31
CA PRO A 79 0.11 7.63 9.58
C PRO A 79 0.09 9.03 10.18
N VAL A 80 0.37 9.17 11.48
CA VAL A 80 0.37 10.46 12.19
C VAL A 80 1.74 11.13 12.11
N LYS A 81 2.78 10.39 12.45
CA LYS A 81 4.16 10.91 12.50
C LYS A 81 4.87 10.87 11.15
N ARG A 82 4.34 10.13 10.18
CA ARG A 82 4.94 9.89 8.85
C ARG A 82 6.37 9.34 8.93
N VAL A 83 6.63 8.54 9.95
CA VAL A 83 7.93 7.91 10.21
C VAL A 83 7.83 6.43 9.83
N MET A 84 8.87 5.88 9.23
CA MET A 84 8.95 4.45 8.92
C MET A 84 8.92 3.64 10.21
N THR A 85 8.09 2.60 10.27
CA THR A 85 7.89 1.75 11.45
C THR A 85 8.35 0.32 11.25
N HIS A 86 8.37 -0.18 10.00
CA HIS A 86 8.81 -1.53 9.64
C HIS A 86 9.26 -1.56 8.19
N PHE A 87 10.15 -2.49 7.85
CA PHE A 87 10.54 -2.76 6.47
C PHE A 87 10.66 -4.25 6.21
N ASP A 88 10.27 -4.64 5.02
CA ASP A 88 10.29 -6.01 4.53
C ASP A 88 11.28 -6.14 3.38
N LEU A 89 12.27 -7.02 3.55
CA LEU A 89 13.24 -7.33 2.52
C LEU A 89 13.04 -8.75 2.01
N ARG A 90 12.91 -8.89 0.71
CA ARG A 90 12.78 -10.17 0.03
C ARG A 90 14.07 -10.53 -0.68
N GLN A 91 14.68 -11.67 -0.32
CA GLN A 91 15.82 -12.22 -1.06
C GLN A 91 15.37 -12.69 -2.44
N ILE A 92 16.17 -12.38 -3.45
CA ILE A 92 15.86 -12.65 -4.85
C ILE A 92 16.85 -13.67 -5.42
N ASN A 93 16.29 -14.57 -6.25
CA ASN A 93 17.08 -15.45 -7.10
C ASN A 93 17.18 -14.83 -8.50
N MET A 94 18.42 -14.58 -8.97
CA MET A 94 18.70 -13.91 -10.26
C MET A 94 18.20 -14.65 -11.50
N ASN A 95 17.78 -15.92 -11.35
CA ASN A 95 17.36 -16.79 -12.46
C ASN A 95 15.83 -17.00 -12.50
N LYS A 96 15.07 -16.41 -11.58
CA LYS A 96 13.61 -16.56 -11.54
C LYS A 96 12.94 -15.23 -11.86
N GLU A 97 11.85 -15.29 -12.65
CA GLU A 97 10.96 -14.14 -12.83
C GLU A 97 10.34 -13.75 -11.49
N MET A 98 10.20 -12.46 -11.28
CA MET A 98 9.56 -11.90 -10.09
C MET A 98 8.55 -10.86 -10.47
N GLU A 99 7.59 -10.64 -9.59
CA GLU A 99 6.59 -9.58 -9.69
C GLU A 99 7.00 -8.47 -8.73
N VAL A 100 7.02 -7.26 -9.26
CA VAL A 100 7.43 -6.06 -8.53
C VAL A 100 6.52 -4.91 -8.95
N MET A 101 6.19 -4.04 -8.01
CA MET A 101 5.55 -2.77 -8.26
C MET A 101 6.62 -1.74 -8.63
N VAL A 102 6.46 -1.08 -9.77
CA VAL A 102 7.37 -0.02 -10.25
C VAL A 102 6.63 1.29 -10.21
N GLU A 103 7.26 2.30 -9.62
CA GLU A 103 6.68 3.64 -9.50
C GLU A 103 6.63 4.37 -10.84
N LEU A 104 5.61 5.21 -11.00
CA LEU A 104 5.42 6.06 -12.17
C LEU A 104 5.95 7.47 -11.87
N ASN A 105 6.99 7.87 -12.60
CA ASN A 105 7.53 9.22 -12.52
C ASN A 105 6.87 10.11 -13.57
N PHE A 106 6.05 11.05 -13.13
CA PHE A 106 5.31 11.96 -13.99
C PHE A 106 6.16 13.20 -14.30
N VAL A 107 6.55 13.35 -15.57
CA VAL A 107 7.39 14.46 -16.03
C VAL A 107 6.59 15.42 -16.90
N GLY A 108 6.88 16.70 -16.78
CA GLY A 108 6.20 17.76 -17.53
C GLY A 108 4.98 18.30 -16.79
N GLU A 109 4.28 19.23 -17.47
CA GLU A 109 3.06 19.83 -16.97
C GLU A 109 1.96 19.69 -18.01
N ALA A 110 0.80 19.20 -17.58
CA ALA A 110 -0.34 19.05 -18.48
C ALA A 110 -0.87 20.42 -18.94
N PRO A 111 -0.90 20.71 -20.25
CA PRO A 111 -1.45 21.97 -20.76
C PRO A 111 -2.90 22.21 -20.33
N ALA A 112 -3.70 21.14 -20.22
CA ALA A 112 -5.08 21.22 -19.75
C ALA A 112 -5.20 21.71 -18.30
N VAL A 113 -4.21 21.47 -17.45
CA VAL A 113 -4.19 22.00 -16.07
C VAL A 113 -3.87 23.50 -16.09
N LYS A 114 -2.85 23.92 -16.87
CA LYS A 114 -2.44 25.34 -16.90
C LYS A 114 -3.41 26.24 -17.68
N ALA A 115 -3.88 25.79 -18.83
CA ALA A 115 -4.71 26.62 -19.71
C ALA A 115 -6.20 26.59 -19.35
N LEU A 116 -6.70 25.46 -18.89
CA LEU A 116 -8.13 25.23 -18.64
C LEU A 116 -8.48 25.12 -17.16
N GLY A 117 -7.51 25.22 -16.26
CA GLY A 117 -7.74 25.16 -14.82
C GLY A 117 -8.18 23.77 -14.30
N GLY A 118 -7.89 22.70 -15.06
CA GLY A 118 -8.24 21.34 -14.68
C GLY A 118 -7.40 20.81 -13.53
N THR A 119 -7.90 19.77 -12.87
CA THR A 119 -7.18 19.03 -11.82
C THR A 119 -6.60 17.76 -12.39
N LEU A 120 -5.28 17.55 -12.23
CA LEU A 120 -4.61 16.30 -12.61
C LEU A 120 -4.98 15.20 -11.60
N VAL A 121 -5.56 14.13 -12.09
CA VAL A 121 -5.89 12.94 -11.31
C VAL A 121 -4.98 11.81 -11.77
N LYS A 122 -4.27 11.21 -10.84
CA LYS A 122 -3.37 10.06 -11.02
C LYS A 122 -3.98 8.85 -10.32
N PRO A 123 -4.81 8.04 -10.99
CA PRO A 123 -5.43 6.87 -10.37
C PRO A 123 -4.43 5.78 -10.00
N ALA A 124 -3.31 5.70 -10.72
CA ALA A 124 -2.23 4.76 -10.48
C ALA A 124 -0.93 5.50 -10.16
N GLU A 125 -0.29 5.11 -9.07
CA GLU A 125 1.03 5.61 -8.66
C GLU A 125 2.14 4.65 -9.05
N GLY A 126 1.81 3.37 -9.28
CA GLY A 126 2.73 2.33 -9.70
C GLY A 126 2.06 1.27 -10.58
N LEU A 127 2.86 0.42 -11.19
CA LEU A 127 2.44 -0.68 -12.05
C LEU A 127 3.05 -2.00 -11.61
N ASN A 128 2.24 -3.06 -11.64
CA ASN A 128 2.71 -4.40 -11.39
C ASN A 128 3.32 -4.99 -12.65
N ILE A 129 4.61 -5.26 -12.60
CA ILE A 129 5.35 -5.85 -13.70
C ILE A 129 5.95 -7.19 -13.29
N ARG A 130 6.06 -8.09 -14.26
CA ARG A 130 6.83 -9.32 -14.11
C ARG A 130 8.07 -9.24 -14.98
N CYS A 131 9.25 -9.40 -14.36
CA CYS A 131 10.52 -9.31 -15.04
C CYS A 131 11.58 -10.22 -14.41
N LEU A 132 12.71 -10.37 -15.09
CA LEU A 132 13.92 -10.90 -14.49
C LEU A 132 14.60 -9.79 -13.67
N PRO A 133 15.30 -10.14 -12.57
CA PRO A 133 16.02 -9.15 -11.76
C PRO A 133 17.07 -8.33 -12.51
N LYS A 134 17.53 -8.82 -13.66
CA LYS A 134 18.49 -8.12 -14.53
C LYS A 134 17.86 -6.97 -15.31
N ASP A 135 16.58 -7.12 -15.63
CA ASP A 135 15.81 -6.17 -16.46
C ASP A 135 14.95 -5.23 -15.62
N LEU A 136 15.19 -5.25 -14.29
CA LEU A 136 14.44 -4.42 -13.35
C LEU A 136 14.76 -2.94 -13.55
N ILE A 137 13.72 -2.12 -13.64
CA ILE A 137 13.77 -0.67 -13.69
C ILE A 137 13.16 -0.09 -12.41
N SER A 138 13.78 0.99 -11.91
CA SER A 138 13.33 1.64 -10.68
C SER A 138 12.08 2.48 -10.89
N GLU A 139 11.93 3.10 -12.07
CA GLU A 139 10.82 4.00 -12.39
C GLU A 139 10.47 3.97 -13.86
N ILE A 140 9.21 4.27 -14.18
CA ILE A 140 8.73 4.44 -15.56
C ILE A 140 8.32 5.91 -15.73
N THR A 141 8.94 6.60 -16.69
CA THR A 141 8.65 8.00 -16.96
C THR A 141 7.38 8.14 -17.79
N VAL A 142 6.45 8.98 -17.33
CA VAL A 142 5.18 9.32 -17.99
C VAL A 142 5.19 10.80 -18.35
N ASP A 143 5.06 11.13 -19.63
CA ASP A 143 5.01 12.53 -20.10
C ASP A 143 3.58 13.07 -20.02
N LEU A 144 3.38 14.10 -19.19
CA LEU A 144 2.11 14.79 -19.01
C LEU A 144 1.80 15.81 -20.09
N ASN A 145 2.76 16.19 -20.96
CA ASN A 145 2.55 17.18 -22.02
C ASN A 145 1.53 16.71 -23.08
N VAL A 146 1.22 15.43 -23.11
CA VAL A 146 0.23 14.83 -24.01
C VAL A 146 -1.20 15.23 -23.63
N LEU A 147 -1.47 15.55 -22.36
CA LEU A 147 -2.80 15.91 -21.84
C LEU A 147 -3.16 17.36 -22.17
N LYS A 148 -3.74 17.59 -23.35
CA LYS A 148 -4.13 18.92 -23.84
C LYS A 148 -5.57 19.30 -23.53
N THR A 149 -6.47 18.32 -23.45
CA THR A 149 -7.91 18.48 -23.19
C THR A 149 -8.35 17.68 -21.98
N PHE A 150 -9.57 17.90 -21.50
CA PHE A 150 -10.15 17.12 -20.39
C PHE A 150 -10.53 15.68 -20.79
N GLU A 151 -10.63 15.41 -22.06
CA GLU A 151 -10.96 14.08 -22.60
C GLU A 151 -9.71 13.21 -22.78
N ASP A 152 -8.53 13.81 -22.77
CA ASP A 152 -7.28 13.08 -22.93
C ASP A 152 -6.99 12.25 -21.67
N ILE A 153 -6.72 10.96 -21.89
CA ILE A 153 -6.40 9.98 -20.84
C ILE A 153 -5.14 9.24 -21.27
N ILE A 154 -4.12 9.24 -20.43
CA ILE A 154 -2.96 8.39 -20.63
C ILE A 154 -3.29 7.01 -20.06
N ARG A 155 -3.21 5.99 -20.92
CA ARG A 155 -3.45 4.59 -20.54
C ARG A 155 -2.15 3.81 -20.50
N LEU A 156 -2.20 2.63 -19.85
CA LEU A 156 -1.05 1.75 -19.75
C LEU A 156 -0.44 1.37 -21.10
N LYS A 157 -1.25 1.16 -22.12
CA LYS A 157 -0.82 0.85 -23.49
C LYS A 157 -0.01 1.95 -24.19
N ASP A 158 -0.18 3.21 -23.75
CA ASP A 158 0.46 4.39 -24.34
C ASP A 158 1.86 4.64 -23.76
N LEU A 159 2.25 3.86 -22.75
CA LEU A 159 3.57 3.97 -22.13
C LEU A 159 4.64 3.24 -22.92
N ALA A 160 5.81 3.87 -23.00
CA ALA A 160 7.01 3.25 -23.54
C ALA A 160 7.63 2.28 -22.52
N VAL A 161 7.20 1.01 -22.59
CA VAL A 161 7.74 -0.04 -21.73
C VAL A 161 8.96 -0.68 -22.39
N PRO A 162 10.11 -0.77 -21.72
CA PRO A 162 11.29 -1.46 -22.25
C PRO A 162 11.04 -2.93 -22.53
N ALA A 163 11.79 -3.49 -23.48
CA ALA A 163 11.74 -4.91 -23.79
C ALA A 163 12.23 -5.75 -22.60
N GLY A 164 11.50 -6.82 -22.29
CA GLY A 164 11.82 -7.72 -21.17
C GLY A 164 10.87 -7.63 -19.97
N LEU A 165 9.99 -6.63 -19.95
CA LEU A 165 8.97 -6.46 -18.92
C LEU A 165 7.63 -6.99 -19.41
N LYS A 166 6.94 -7.74 -18.57
CA LYS A 166 5.56 -8.19 -18.81
C LYS A 166 4.66 -7.42 -17.86
N LEU A 167 3.76 -6.60 -18.40
CA LEU A 167 2.73 -5.92 -17.63
C LEU A 167 1.70 -6.94 -17.16
N LEU A 168 1.35 -6.89 -15.89
CA LEU A 168 0.30 -7.73 -15.30
C LEU A 168 -1.04 -6.99 -15.23
N ASP A 169 -0.97 -5.67 -15.18
CA ASP A 169 -2.14 -4.81 -15.09
C ASP A 169 -2.88 -4.69 -16.44
N ASN A 170 -4.15 -4.27 -16.37
CA ASN A 170 -5.00 -4.15 -17.56
C ASN A 170 -4.48 -3.03 -18.47
N PRO A 171 -4.21 -3.29 -19.77
CA PRO A 171 -3.70 -2.29 -20.72
C PRO A 171 -4.64 -1.07 -20.91
N GLU A 172 -5.93 -1.21 -20.65
CA GLU A 172 -6.91 -0.11 -20.71
C GLU A 172 -6.96 0.74 -19.43
N MET A 173 -6.18 0.40 -18.39
CA MET A 173 -6.13 1.14 -17.14
C MET A 173 -5.65 2.57 -17.38
N ALA A 174 -6.40 3.54 -16.84
CA ALA A 174 -6.03 4.94 -16.87
C ALA A 174 -4.91 5.20 -15.85
N ILE A 175 -3.83 5.84 -16.28
CA ILE A 175 -2.68 6.21 -15.47
C ILE A 175 -2.74 7.67 -15.05
N ALA A 176 -3.09 8.54 -16.00
CA ALA A 176 -3.28 9.96 -15.73
C ALA A 176 -4.41 10.52 -16.57
N LYS A 177 -5.21 11.37 -15.97
CA LYS A 177 -6.27 12.13 -16.65
C LYS A 177 -6.40 13.52 -16.02
N VAL A 178 -6.90 14.48 -16.81
CA VAL A 178 -7.25 15.80 -16.30
C VAL A 178 -8.77 15.87 -16.15
N GLN A 179 -9.22 16.28 -14.98
CA GLN A 179 -10.63 16.48 -14.69
C GLN A 179 -10.96 17.98 -14.72
N ALA A 180 -12.09 18.34 -15.31
CA ALA A 180 -12.56 19.71 -15.30
C ALA A 180 -12.78 20.18 -13.86
N PRO A 181 -12.54 21.47 -13.56
CA PRO A 181 -12.85 22.01 -12.23
C PRO A 181 -14.34 21.89 -11.97
N LEU A 182 -14.69 21.51 -10.76
CA LEU A 182 -16.08 21.49 -10.31
C LEU A 182 -16.64 22.92 -10.29
N THR A 183 -17.77 23.13 -10.94
CA THR A 183 -18.47 24.42 -10.84
C THR A 183 -19.04 24.61 -9.44
N GLU A 184 -19.23 25.88 -9.02
CA GLU A 184 -19.81 26.19 -7.70
C GLU A 184 -21.17 25.52 -7.46
N ASP A 185 -21.95 25.35 -8.54
CA ASP A 185 -23.24 24.67 -8.47
C ASP A 185 -23.12 23.17 -8.22
N GLN A 186 -22.08 22.53 -8.79
CA GLN A 186 -21.78 21.12 -8.54
C GLN A 186 -21.23 20.90 -7.11
N LEU A 187 -20.42 21.82 -6.60
CA LEU A 187 -19.96 21.78 -5.22
C LEU A 187 -21.12 21.89 -4.24
N LYS A 188 -22.05 22.81 -4.47
CA LYS A 188 -23.26 22.94 -3.64
C LYS A 188 -24.14 21.70 -3.71
N ALA A 189 -24.32 21.12 -4.91
CA ALA A 189 -25.08 19.88 -5.07
C ALA A 189 -24.47 18.71 -4.31
N MET A 190 -23.14 18.55 -4.37
CA MET A 190 -22.43 17.51 -3.61
C MET A 190 -22.48 17.73 -2.08
N GLU A 191 -22.41 18.99 -1.62
CA GLU A 191 -22.59 19.30 -0.21
C GLU A 191 -24.02 19.01 0.28
N GLU A 192 -25.04 19.27 -0.54
CA GLU A 192 -26.43 18.94 -0.21
C GLU A 192 -26.68 17.42 -0.19
N GLU A 193 -26.10 16.67 -1.12
CA GLU A 193 -26.17 15.21 -1.11
C GLU A 193 -25.43 14.63 0.09
N GLY A 194 -24.24 15.16 0.41
CA GLY A 194 -23.49 14.76 1.60
C GLY A 194 -24.28 15.01 2.89
N LYS A 195 -24.95 16.14 3.02
CA LYS A 195 -25.80 16.45 4.18
C LYS A 195 -27.02 15.52 4.27
N LYS A 196 -27.66 15.19 3.15
CA LYS A 196 -28.76 14.22 3.11
C LYS A 196 -28.33 12.79 3.50
N GLY A 197 -27.11 12.40 3.10
CA GLY A 197 -26.51 11.12 3.50
C GLY A 197 -26.27 11.03 5.00
N VAL A 198 -25.74 12.08 5.62
CA VAL A 198 -25.46 12.14 7.06
C VAL A 198 -26.77 12.16 7.87
N GLU A 199 -27.79 12.92 7.44
CA GLU A 199 -29.11 12.93 8.09
C GLU A 199 -29.84 11.57 7.98
N ALA A 200 -29.63 10.83 6.88
CA ALA A 200 -30.23 9.51 6.73
C ALA A 200 -29.58 8.48 7.69
N VAL A 201 -28.28 8.58 7.94
CA VAL A 201 -27.55 7.73 8.89
C VAL A 201 -27.94 8.05 10.34
N GLU A 202 -28.07 9.34 10.69
CA GLU A 202 -28.55 9.75 12.04
C GLU A 202 -29.99 9.31 12.34
N LYS A 203 -30.88 9.31 11.34
CA LYS A 203 -32.24 8.81 11.50
C LYS A 203 -32.32 7.30 11.69
N VAL A 204 -31.40 6.55 11.13
CA VAL A 204 -31.31 5.08 11.31
C VAL A 204 -30.78 4.76 12.71
N GLU A 205 -29.79 5.49 13.23
CA GLU A 205 -29.28 5.28 14.58
C GLU A 205 -30.29 5.67 15.68
N LYS A 206 -31.10 6.71 15.47
CA LYS A 206 -32.15 7.07 16.42
C LYS A 206 -33.31 6.08 16.46
N LYS A 207 -33.57 5.32 15.38
CA LYS A 207 -34.61 4.28 15.34
C LYS A 207 -34.22 2.97 16.03
N VAL A 208 -32.92 2.75 16.28
CA VAL A 208 -32.40 1.54 16.96
C VAL A 208 -32.28 1.75 18.47
N LYS A 209 -32.46 2.98 18.99
CA LYS A 209 -32.29 3.33 20.42
C LYS A 209 -33.58 3.60 21.22
N GLU A 210 -34.76 3.28 20.70
CA GLU A 210 -35.94 3.25 21.54
C GLU A 210 -36.16 1.84 22.08
N PRO A 211 -35.95 1.59 23.38
CA PRO A 211 -36.40 0.35 24.01
C PRO A 211 -37.87 0.52 24.39
N ASP A 212 -38.68 -0.34 23.84
CA ASP A 212 -40.07 -0.54 24.25
C ASP A 212 -40.09 -0.94 25.72
N SER A 213 -40.59 -0.04 26.55
CA SER A 213 -40.89 -0.26 27.97
C SER A 213 -42.39 -0.28 28.14
N ALA A 214 -42.97 -1.47 28.27
CA ALA A 214 -44.22 -1.62 29.01
C ALA A 214 -44.43 -3.08 29.41
N SER A 215 -44.34 -3.32 30.74
CA SER A 215 -45.25 -4.05 31.63
C SER A 215 -45.81 -5.40 31.13
N ASP A 216 -45.84 -6.48 31.84
CA ASP A 216 -46.35 -6.72 33.20
C ASP A 216 -46.09 -8.18 33.64
N GLU A 217 -45.80 -8.30 34.92
CA GLU A 217 -46.24 -9.28 35.90
C GLU A 217 -46.30 -10.80 35.62
N ALA A 218 -45.82 -11.45 36.65
CA ALA A 218 -46.25 -12.73 37.25
C ALA A 218 -45.30 -13.94 37.15
N THR A 219 -44.63 -14.13 38.26
CA THR A 219 -44.09 -15.35 38.92
C THR A 219 -45.05 -16.57 38.89
N PRO A 220 -44.67 -17.74 39.42
CA PRO A 220 -43.41 -18.52 39.41
C PRO A 220 -43.70 -20.01 39.09
N GLY A 221 -42.67 -20.82 38.92
CA GLY A 221 -42.87 -22.24 39.06
C GLY A 221 -41.84 -23.16 38.44
N LYS A 222 -40.91 -23.58 39.31
CA LYS A 222 -40.50 -24.94 39.60
C LYS A 222 -40.25 -25.94 38.47
N GLY A 223 -39.06 -26.47 38.52
CA GLY A 223 -38.94 -27.92 38.45
C GLY A 223 -37.99 -28.45 37.41
N GLU A 224 -36.95 -29.03 37.95
CA GLU A 224 -36.35 -30.34 37.62
C GLU A 224 -35.75 -30.53 36.23
N GLU A 225 -34.44 -30.66 36.25
CA GLU A 225 -33.65 -31.92 36.29
C GLU A 225 -33.80 -32.85 35.09
N VAL A 226 -32.65 -33.27 34.67
CA VAL A 226 -32.23 -34.63 34.33
C VAL A 226 -31.52 -34.77 32.98
N LYS A 227 -30.21 -35.04 33.15
CA LYS A 227 -29.37 -36.08 32.52
C LYS A 227 -29.21 -36.16 31.00
N LYS A 228 -27.89 -36.07 30.65
CA LYS A 228 -27.02 -37.23 30.23
C LYS A 228 -27.45 -38.02 29.00
N GLU A 229 -26.56 -38.06 28.09
CA GLU A 229 -25.83 -39.22 27.50
C GLU A 229 -25.31 -38.82 26.13
N GLU A 230 -24.03 -38.76 25.93
CA GLU A 230 -23.08 -39.82 25.54
C GLU A 230 -23.48 -40.64 24.29
N LYS A 231 -22.64 -40.60 23.36
CA LYS A 231 -22.02 -41.65 22.50
C LYS A 231 -21.87 -41.13 21.09
N LYS A 232 -20.63 -40.99 20.59
CA LYS A 232 -19.69 -42.02 20.07
C LYS A 232 -20.07 -42.62 18.73
N LYS A 233 -19.10 -42.58 17.84
CA LYS A 233 -18.91 -43.33 16.58
C LYS A 233 -19.51 -42.61 15.34
N GLU A 234 -18.78 -42.40 14.29
CA GLU A 234 -17.70 -43.17 13.63
C GLU A 234 -16.76 -42.25 12.88
#